data_9e63aa88492f76527f6707f17a7b30e5
#
_entry.id   9e63aa88492f76527f6707f17a7b30e5
#
_cell.length_a   1.000
_cell.length_b   1.000
_cell.length_c   1.000
_cell.angle_alpha   90.00
_cell.angle_beta   90.00
_cell.angle_gamma   90.00
#
_symmetry.space_group_name_H-M   'P 1'
#
loop_
_entity.id
_entity.type
_entity.pdbx_description
1 polymer ?
#
loop_
_entity_poly.entity_id
_entity_poly.type
_entity_poly.pdbx_seq_one_letter_code
_entity_poly.pdbx_strand_id
1 'polypeptide(L)' 'MDTVDAIVLAELWDIFEKKIPKDKPEVAVRLVNFLIEQGVEESTLRDLQNEVGDDALADAIDEVLEEYVD' A
#
# COMPACT_ATOMS: atom_id res chain seq x y z
N MET A 1 11.51 13.23 -9.68
CA MET A 1 11.10 12.61 -9.85
C MET A 1 10.11 12.40 -9.65
N ASP A 2 9.73 12.24 -9.94
CA ASP A 2 8.75 12.33 -9.95
C ASP A 2 7.86 11.63 -9.48
N THR A 3 7.12 11.25 -9.76
CA THR A 3 5.97 10.91 -9.28
C THR A 3 5.81 9.47 -9.28
N VAL A 4 5.81 8.85 -8.17
CA VAL A 4 5.35 7.51 -7.96
C VAL A 4 3.87 7.63 -7.65
N ASP A 5 3.05 7.22 -8.58
CA ASP A 5 1.62 7.32 -8.35
C ASP A 5 1.04 5.95 -8.00
N ALA A 6 -0.27 5.91 -7.78
CA ALA A 6 -0.93 4.71 -7.30
C ALA A 6 -0.79 3.55 -8.28
N ILE A 7 -0.78 3.84 -9.57
CA ILE A 7 -0.68 2.79 -10.57
C ILE A 7 0.68 2.11 -10.49
N VAL A 8 1.74 2.91 -10.36
CA VAL A 8 3.08 2.36 -10.23
C VAL A 8 3.20 1.51 -8.97
N LEU A 9 2.67 2.02 -7.87
CA LEU A 9 2.73 1.28 -6.61
C LEU A 9 1.95 -0.03 -6.70
N ALA A 10 0.81 0.00 -7.36
CA ALA A 10 0.01 -1.21 -7.52
C ALA A 10 0.75 -2.26 -8.33
N GLU A 11 1.44 -1.83 -9.37
CA GLU A 11 2.20 -2.77 -10.19
C GLU A 11 3.39 -3.33 -9.43
N LEU A 12 4.07 -2.50 -8.66
CA LEU A 12 5.17 -2.99 -7.83
C LEU A 12 4.68 -4.04 -6.85
N TRP A 13 3.56 -3.76 -6.20
CA TRP A 13 3.01 -4.73 -5.26
C TRP A 13 2.64 -6.03 -5.96
N ASP A 14 2.06 -5.92 -7.15
CA ASP A 14 1.68 -7.11 -7.89
C ASP A 14 2.89 -7.98 -8.23
N ILE A 15 4.03 -7.34 -8.49
CA ILE A 15 5.25 -8.09 -8.77
C ILE A 15 5.74 -8.79 -7.51
N PHE A 16 5.78 -8.09 -6.39
CA PHE A 16 6.38 -8.62 -5.17
C PHE A 16 5.46 -9.56 -4.42
N GLU A 17 4.16 -9.36 -4.49
CA GLU A 17 3.24 -10.15 -3.68
C GLU A 17 3.33 -11.63 -4.02
N LYS A 18 3.73 -11.95 -5.23
CA LYS A 18 3.87 -13.35 -5.64
C LYS A 18 5.07 -14.03 -4.98
N LYS A 19 5.99 -13.24 -4.44
CA LYS A 19 7.17 -13.76 -3.77
C LYS A 19 7.04 -13.74 -2.26
N ILE A 20 5.93 -13.24 -1.74
CA ILE A 20 5.71 -13.18 -0.30
C ILE A 20 4.91 -14.41 0.10
N PRO A 21 5.50 -15.32 0.89
CA PRO A 21 4.83 -16.59 1.14
C PRO A 21 3.67 -16.48 2.11
N LYS A 22 3.91 -16.09 3.35
CA LYS A 22 2.87 -16.14 4.36
C LYS A 22 2.60 -14.82 5.05
N ASP A 23 3.59 -13.95 5.08
CA ASP A 23 3.49 -12.73 5.85
C ASP A 23 3.00 -11.56 5.02
N LYS A 24 2.24 -11.86 3.97
CA LYS A 24 1.79 -10.82 3.07
C LYS A 24 1.05 -9.69 3.79
N PRO A 25 0.11 -9.97 4.70
CA PRO A 25 -0.56 -8.87 5.39
C PRO A 25 0.41 -8.01 6.21
N GLU A 26 1.35 -8.65 6.87
CA GLU A 26 2.32 -7.91 7.67
C GLU A 26 3.22 -7.06 6.78
N VAL A 27 3.68 -7.63 5.68
CA VAL A 27 4.52 -6.89 4.74
C VAL A 27 3.74 -5.72 4.16
N ALA A 28 2.46 -5.92 3.88
CA ALA A 28 1.63 -4.85 3.35
C ALA A 28 1.53 -3.70 4.33
N VAL A 29 1.34 -3.99 5.62
CA VAL A 29 1.26 -2.95 6.63
C VAL A 29 2.60 -2.19 6.72
N ARG A 30 3.69 -2.91 6.68
CA ARG A 30 5.00 -2.26 6.71
C ARG A 30 5.21 -1.36 5.50
N LEU A 31 4.77 -1.81 4.34
CA LEU A 31 4.91 -1.01 3.13
C LEU A 31 4.09 0.27 3.24
N VAL A 32 2.85 0.16 3.71
CA VAL A 32 2.00 1.34 3.83
C VAL A 32 2.62 2.33 4.82
N ASN A 33 3.12 1.86 5.95
CA ASN A 33 3.76 2.74 6.91
C ASN A 33 4.99 3.42 6.30
N PHE A 34 5.77 2.68 5.53
CA PHE A 34 6.92 3.26 4.87
C PHE A 34 6.50 4.37 3.91
N LEU A 35 5.46 4.13 3.13
CA LEU A 35 4.99 5.12 2.17
C LEU A 35 4.54 6.39 2.87
N ILE A 36 3.85 6.24 3.99
CA ILE A 36 3.42 7.40 4.76
C ILE A 36 4.63 8.19 5.25
N GLU A 37 5.66 7.48 5.72
CA GLU A 37 6.88 8.16 6.19
C GLU A 37 7.57 8.89 5.06
N GLN A 38 7.42 8.42 3.84
CA GLN A 38 8.02 9.08 2.68
C GLN A 38 7.19 10.26 2.19
N GLY A 39 6.05 10.51 2.78
CA GLY A 39 5.24 11.66 2.41
C GLY A 39 4.12 11.36 1.44
N VAL A 40 3.82 10.09 1.22
CA VAL A 40 2.71 9.72 0.34
C VAL A 40 1.40 10.10 1.03
N GLU A 41 0.54 10.79 0.29
CA GLU A 41 -0.69 11.32 0.86
C GLU A 41 -1.77 10.25 0.96
N GLU A 42 -2.73 10.52 1.83
CA GLU A 42 -3.84 9.59 2.02
C GLU A 42 -4.60 9.35 0.71
N SER A 43 -4.81 10.41 -0.06
CA SER A 43 -5.53 10.27 -1.33
C SER A 43 -4.81 9.31 -2.27
N THR A 44 -3.48 9.36 -2.30
CA THR A 44 -2.71 8.44 -3.12
C THR A 44 -2.87 7.01 -2.63
N LEU A 45 -2.88 6.83 -1.32
CA LEU A 45 -3.07 5.49 -0.75
C LEU A 45 -4.46 4.95 -1.05
N ARG A 46 -5.47 5.81 -1.03
CA ARG A 46 -6.82 5.37 -1.38
C ARG A 46 -6.91 5.00 -2.86
N ASP A 47 -6.21 5.73 -3.71
CA ASP A 47 -6.14 5.37 -5.12
C ASP A 47 -5.46 4.03 -5.29
N LEU A 48 -4.37 3.81 -4.54
CA LEU A 48 -3.68 2.53 -4.58
C LEU A 48 -4.61 1.40 -4.15
N GLN A 49 -5.41 1.64 -3.14
CA GLN A 49 -6.36 0.65 -2.65
C GLN A 49 -7.35 0.24 -3.75
N ASN A 50 -7.74 1.20 -4.59
CA ASN A 50 -8.66 0.93 -5.67
C ASN A 50 -7.98 0.25 -6.86
N GLU A 51 -6.70 0.56 -7.09
CA GLU A 51 -6.00 0.01 -8.23
C GLU A 51 -5.47 -1.40 -7.99
N VAL A 52 -5.09 -1.70 -6.76
CA VAL A 52 -4.53 -3.00 -6.46
C VAL A 52 -5.64 -4.04 -6.37
N GLY A 53 -5.37 -5.21 -6.93
CA GLY A 53 -6.36 -6.27 -6.86
C GLY A 53 -6.16 -7.22 -5.70
N ASP A 54 -5.26 -6.89 -4.80
CA ASP A 54 -4.90 -7.76 -3.70
C ASP A 54 -5.54 -7.25 -2.40
N ASP A 55 -6.32 -8.11 -1.77
CA ASP A 55 -7.02 -7.72 -0.55
C ASP A 55 -6.08 -7.44 0.60
N ALA A 56 -4.91 -8.10 0.62
CA ALA A 56 -3.98 -7.91 1.73
C ALA A 56 -3.49 -6.47 1.79
N LEU A 57 -3.13 -5.92 0.64
CA LEU A 57 -2.67 -4.54 0.62
C LEU A 57 -3.82 -3.57 0.86
N ALA A 58 -4.98 -3.85 0.28
CA ALA A 58 -6.14 -3.00 0.48
C ALA A 58 -6.52 -2.94 1.96
N ASP A 59 -6.52 -4.09 2.63
CA ASP A 59 -6.83 -4.13 4.05
C ASP A 59 -5.78 -3.39 4.86
N ALA A 60 -4.51 -3.52 4.48
CA ALA A 60 -3.44 -2.85 5.20
C ALA A 60 -3.59 -1.33 5.10
N ILE A 61 -3.93 -0.84 3.93
CA ILE A 61 -4.12 0.60 3.75
C ILE A 61 -5.25 1.09 4.65
N ASP A 62 -6.35 0.36 4.66
CA ASP A 62 -7.50 0.74 5.46
C ASP A 62 -7.15 0.74 6.95
N GLU A 63 -6.47 -0.30 7.40
CA GLU A 63 -6.11 -0.43 8.79
C GLU A 63 -5.14 0.65 9.23
N VAL A 64 -4.12 0.92 8.44
CA VAL A 64 -3.12 1.91 8.81
C VAL A 64 -3.72 3.31 8.81
N LEU A 65 -4.54 3.62 7.81
CA LEU A 65 -5.15 4.94 7.75
C LEU A 65 -6.12 5.17 8.90
N GLU A 66 -6.79 4.13 9.36
CA GLU A 66 -7.67 4.28 10.52
C GLU A 66 -6.89 4.68 11.76
N GLU A 67 -5.66 4.21 11.89
CA GLU A 67 -4.85 4.57 13.04
C GLU A 67 -4.31 5.99 12.94
N TYR A 68 -4.11 6.47 11.73
CA TYR A 68 -3.57 7.81 11.53
C TYR A 68 -4.64 8.89 11.54
N VAL A 69 -5.85 8.51 11.17
CA VAL A 69 -6.95 9.46 11.15
C VAL A 69 -7.76 9.27 12.40
N ASP A 70 -7.59 10.14 13.30
CA ASP A 70 -8.30 9.99 14.52
C ASP A 70 -9.51 10.76 14.57
#